data_37b8d20192a4c125502844cdee0994f1
#
_entry.id   37b8d20192a4c125502844cdee0994f1
#
_cell.length_a   1.000
_cell.length_b   1.000
_cell.length_c   1.000
_cell.angle_alpha   90.00
_cell.angle_beta   90.00
_cell.angle_gamma   90.00
#
_symmetry.space_group_name_H-M   'P 1'
#
loop_
_entity.id
_entity.type
_entity.pdbx_description
1 polymer ?
#
loop_
_entity_poly.entity_id
_entity_poly.type
_entity_poly.pdbx_seq_one_letter_code
_entity_poly.pdbx_strand_id
1 'polypeptide(L)'
;MVITSFLVNFIISSQNFFVMSLETALDSLRRGEFVLLFDSAGRENEIDMVVAAEFITPEHIARMRQHAGGLLCMALDYNFATSLELKYMHEILSDSSISNKEMIMGLAPYGDHPTFSLSINHYQTYTGITDKDRALTIKEMANIYKIENRQKKFVSSFKTPGHVPLLISSKGLLSARQGHTEMSVYLTKIAGLTPVTAICEMMDAETYSALSVEKAEKFGKQNGIPLIDGKELLEYAKVH
;
A
#
# COMPACT_ATOMS: atom_id res chain seq x y z
N MET A 1 -11.61 -45.91 12.44
CA MET A 1 -10.38 -45.24 12.89
C MET A 1 -9.56 -44.67 11.73
N VAL A 2 -10.15 -44.32 10.60
CA VAL A 2 -9.46 -43.79 9.41
C VAL A 2 -9.87 -42.35 9.07
N ILE A 3 -11.03 -41.89 9.57
CA ILE A 3 -11.60 -40.57 9.24
C ILE A 3 -10.92 -39.42 10.03
N THR A 4 -10.40 -39.69 11.23
CA THR A 4 -9.74 -38.67 12.07
C THR A 4 -8.36 -38.27 11.57
N SER A 5 -7.67 -39.16 10.86
CA SER A 5 -6.34 -38.87 10.29
C SER A 5 -6.37 -37.91 9.07
N PHE A 6 -7.46 -37.97 8.29
CA PHE A 6 -7.61 -37.12 7.10
C PHE A 6 -7.94 -35.65 7.47
N LEU A 7 -8.77 -35.44 8.49
CA LEU A 7 -9.11 -34.07 8.94
C LEU A 7 -7.95 -33.35 9.61
N VAL A 8 -7.15 -34.08 10.40
CA VAL A 8 -5.96 -33.49 11.04
C VAL A 8 -4.90 -33.10 10.00
N ASN A 9 -4.68 -33.94 8.97
CA ASN A 9 -3.74 -33.61 7.89
C ASN A 9 -4.23 -32.46 7.00
N PHE A 10 -5.54 -32.27 6.83
CA PHE A 10 -6.10 -31.17 6.05
C PHE A 10 -5.97 -29.83 6.81
N ILE A 11 -6.16 -29.83 8.13
CA ILE A 11 -6.02 -28.63 8.99
C ILE A 11 -4.53 -28.25 9.12
N ILE A 12 -3.63 -29.21 9.28
CA ILE A 12 -2.17 -28.94 9.34
C ILE A 12 -1.65 -28.45 7.98
N SER A 13 -2.18 -28.97 6.86
CA SER A 13 -1.82 -28.52 5.51
C SER A 13 -2.27 -27.09 5.24
N SER A 14 -3.47 -26.68 5.70
CA SER A 14 -3.95 -25.31 5.50
C SER A 14 -3.21 -24.28 6.37
N GLN A 15 -2.88 -24.61 7.61
CA GLN A 15 -2.11 -23.74 8.50
C GLN A 15 -0.64 -23.59 8.03
N ASN A 16 0.00 -24.68 7.57
CA ASN A 16 1.37 -24.59 7.04
C ASN A 16 1.45 -23.84 5.71
N PHE A 17 0.42 -23.91 4.87
CA PHE A 17 0.37 -23.16 3.62
C PHE A 17 0.23 -21.64 3.86
N PHE A 18 -0.55 -21.25 4.86
CA PHE A 18 -0.74 -19.88 5.31
C PHE A 18 0.56 -19.24 5.82
N VAL A 19 1.22 -19.84 6.80
CA VAL A 19 2.49 -19.33 7.38
C VAL A 19 3.59 -19.21 6.32
N MET A 20 3.65 -20.14 5.37
CA MET A 20 4.58 -20.03 4.23
C MET A 20 4.23 -18.89 3.28
N SER A 21 2.96 -18.54 3.12
CA SER A 21 2.51 -17.44 2.25
C SER A 21 2.97 -16.07 2.78
N LEU A 22 2.72 -15.76 4.07
CA LEU A 22 3.14 -14.49 4.68
C LEU A 22 4.65 -14.35 4.69
N GLU A 23 5.41 -15.36 5.15
CA GLU A 23 6.87 -15.31 5.18
C GLU A 23 7.47 -15.14 3.78
N THR A 24 6.93 -15.83 2.78
CA THR A 24 7.33 -15.67 1.38
C THR A 24 7.12 -14.23 0.91
N ALA A 25 6.02 -13.59 1.30
CA ALA A 25 5.75 -12.20 0.95
C ALA A 25 6.70 -11.23 1.68
N LEU A 26 6.97 -11.46 2.96
CA LEU A 26 7.95 -10.66 3.72
C LEU A 26 9.34 -10.76 3.09
N ASP A 27 9.75 -11.96 2.68
CA ASP A 27 11.02 -12.16 2.00
C ASP A 27 11.06 -11.49 0.63
N SER A 28 9.96 -11.49 -0.13
CA SER A 28 9.86 -10.75 -1.39
C SER A 28 10.04 -9.24 -1.16
N LEU A 29 9.36 -8.66 -0.16
CA LEU A 29 9.54 -7.26 0.21
C LEU A 29 10.98 -6.94 0.64
N ARG A 30 11.63 -7.80 1.43
CA ARG A 30 13.04 -7.65 1.86
C ARG A 30 14.00 -7.65 0.68
N ARG A 31 13.69 -8.38 -0.40
CA ARG A 31 14.47 -8.37 -1.66
C ARG A 31 14.11 -7.23 -2.59
N GLY A 32 13.14 -6.38 -2.23
CA GLY A 32 12.65 -5.31 -3.10
C GLY A 32 11.75 -5.82 -4.23
N GLU A 33 11.12 -6.97 -4.06
CA GLU A 33 10.18 -7.55 -5.03
C GLU A 33 8.74 -7.17 -4.68
N PHE A 34 7.83 -7.38 -5.63
CA PHE A 34 6.41 -7.13 -5.43
C PHE A 34 5.73 -8.18 -4.55
N VAL A 35 4.65 -7.73 -3.90
CA VAL A 35 3.63 -8.55 -3.28
C VAL A 35 2.27 -8.10 -3.83
N LEU A 36 1.35 -9.03 -4.07
CA LEU A 36 -0.07 -8.73 -4.31
C LEU A 36 -0.80 -8.78 -2.98
N LEU A 37 -1.63 -7.79 -2.72
CA LEU A 37 -2.35 -7.64 -1.46
C LEU A 37 -3.85 -7.47 -1.74
N PHE A 38 -4.65 -8.43 -1.29
CA PHE A 38 -6.11 -8.39 -1.34
C PHE A 38 -6.67 -7.89 0.00
N ASP A 39 -7.58 -6.91 0.00
CA ASP A 39 -8.16 -6.38 1.24
C ASP A 39 -9.25 -7.30 1.82
N SER A 40 -10.45 -7.27 1.26
CA SER A 40 -11.54 -8.21 1.58
C SER A 40 -12.75 -7.99 0.66
N ALA A 41 -13.56 -9.04 0.47
CA ALA A 41 -14.79 -8.99 -0.30
C ALA A 41 -15.87 -8.06 0.29
N GLY A 42 -15.72 -7.65 1.55
CA GLY A 42 -16.68 -6.77 2.24
C GLY A 42 -16.28 -5.29 2.24
N ARG A 43 -15.16 -4.94 1.62
CA ARG A 43 -14.59 -3.59 1.60
C ARG A 43 -14.41 -3.09 0.15
N GLU A 44 -13.20 -2.84 -0.32
CA GLU A 44 -12.93 -2.43 -1.71
C GLU A 44 -13.05 -3.61 -2.66
N ASN A 45 -12.73 -4.82 -2.18
CA ASN A 45 -12.68 -6.05 -2.97
C ASN A 45 -11.68 -5.89 -4.13
N GLU A 46 -10.54 -5.30 -3.85
CA GLU A 46 -9.48 -4.97 -4.78
C GLU A 46 -8.16 -5.62 -4.39
N ILE A 47 -7.26 -5.71 -5.36
CA ILE A 47 -5.91 -6.23 -5.16
C ILE A 47 -4.92 -5.15 -5.59
N ASP A 48 -3.98 -4.82 -4.70
CA ASP A 48 -2.90 -3.89 -4.99
C ASP A 48 -1.59 -4.61 -5.28
N MET A 49 -0.84 -4.12 -6.27
CA MET A 49 0.59 -4.39 -6.37
C MET A 49 1.32 -3.50 -5.36
N VAL A 50 2.10 -4.12 -4.48
CA VAL A 50 2.81 -3.44 -3.39
C VAL A 50 4.31 -3.68 -3.51
N VAL A 51 5.12 -2.63 -3.28
CA VAL A 51 6.57 -2.72 -3.14
C VAL A 51 7.08 -1.75 -2.08
N ALA A 52 8.12 -2.13 -1.32
CA ALA A 52 8.74 -1.24 -0.35
C ALA A 52 9.44 -0.06 -1.06
N ALA A 53 9.14 1.16 -0.64
CA ALA A 53 9.59 2.39 -1.30
C ALA A 53 11.11 2.55 -1.32
N GLU A 54 11.82 1.99 -0.35
CA GLU A 54 13.28 2.05 -0.29
C GLU A 54 13.99 1.25 -1.40
N PHE A 55 13.28 0.33 -2.07
CA PHE A 55 13.80 -0.43 -3.21
C PHE A 55 13.24 0.02 -4.56
N ILE A 56 12.32 1.01 -4.58
CA ILE A 56 11.63 1.43 -5.80
C ILE A 56 12.61 1.84 -6.90
N THR A 57 12.34 1.43 -8.12
CA THR A 57 13.09 1.78 -9.33
C THR A 57 12.12 2.19 -10.43
N PRO A 58 12.59 2.85 -11.51
CA PRO A 58 11.75 3.13 -12.67
C PRO A 58 11.10 1.87 -13.28
N GLU A 59 11.75 0.72 -13.18
CA GLU A 59 11.21 -0.56 -13.66
C GLU A 59 10.00 -0.99 -12.83
N HIS A 60 10.02 -0.81 -11.49
CA HIS A 60 8.86 -1.08 -10.64
C HIS A 60 7.67 -0.22 -11.07
N ILE A 61 7.88 1.08 -11.29
CA ILE A 61 6.81 1.98 -11.75
C ILE A 61 6.26 1.55 -13.11
N ALA A 62 7.14 1.18 -14.05
CA ALA A 62 6.72 0.69 -15.37
C ALA A 62 5.87 -0.58 -15.26
N ARG A 63 6.27 -1.55 -14.40
CA ARG A 63 5.51 -2.79 -14.17
C ARG A 63 4.15 -2.52 -13.52
N MET A 64 4.06 -1.64 -12.52
CA MET A 64 2.79 -1.21 -11.91
C MET A 64 1.86 -0.60 -12.96
N ARG A 65 2.37 0.33 -13.77
CA ARG A 65 1.61 0.97 -14.85
C ARG A 65 1.11 -0.01 -15.92
N GLN A 66 1.89 -1.06 -16.21
CA GLN A 66 1.56 -2.05 -17.23
C GLN A 66 0.61 -3.15 -16.72
N HIS A 67 0.75 -3.55 -15.47
CA HIS A 67 0.09 -4.74 -14.94
C HIS A 67 -0.95 -4.45 -13.85
N ALA A 68 -0.80 -3.36 -13.12
CA ALA A 68 -1.82 -2.90 -12.18
C ALA A 68 -2.80 -1.94 -12.88
N GLY A 69 -2.36 -0.78 -13.30
CA GLY A 69 -3.16 0.16 -14.11
C GLY A 69 -4.05 1.09 -13.31
N GLY A 70 -4.11 0.96 -11.99
CA GLY A 70 -4.80 1.83 -11.08
C GLY A 70 -4.04 3.13 -10.77
N LEU A 71 -4.35 3.76 -9.65
CA LEU A 71 -3.69 4.99 -9.19
C LEU A 71 -2.43 4.62 -8.39
N LEU A 72 -1.27 4.90 -8.95
CA LEU A 72 -0.02 4.70 -8.23
C LEU A 72 0.10 5.71 -7.08
N CYS A 73 -0.01 5.21 -5.85
CA CYS A 73 0.05 5.98 -4.62
C CYS A 73 1.27 5.61 -3.76
N MET A 74 1.58 6.46 -2.80
CA MET A 74 2.61 6.19 -1.79
C MET A 74 1.98 6.20 -0.40
N ALA A 75 1.95 5.03 0.28
CA ALA A 75 1.43 4.90 1.63
C ALA A 75 2.53 5.15 2.67
N LEU A 76 2.19 5.91 3.70
CA LEU A 76 3.07 6.36 4.78
C LEU A 76 2.54 5.91 6.14
N ASP A 77 3.45 5.52 7.04
CA ASP A 77 3.13 5.35 8.46
C ASP A 77 2.61 6.67 9.07
N TYR A 78 1.59 6.57 9.93
CA TYR A 78 0.97 7.72 10.59
C TYR A 78 1.98 8.60 11.33
N ASN A 79 2.86 8.00 12.14
CA ASN A 79 3.83 8.77 12.93
C ASN A 79 4.87 9.44 12.03
N PHE A 80 5.25 8.78 10.94
CA PHE A 80 6.13 9.37 9.95
C PHE A 80 5.45 10.56 9.26
N ALA A 81 4.24 10.41 8.75
CA ALA A 81 3.49 11.50 8.13
C ALA A 81 3.28 12.69 9.09
N THR A 82 2.91 12.42 10.34
CA THR A 82 2.75 13.45 11.37
C THR A 82 4.07 14.18 11.66
N SER A 83 5.21 13.48 11.64
CA SER A 83 6.52 14.12 11.83
C SER A 83 6.93 15.04 10.67
N LEU A 84 6.26 14.94 9.53
CA LEU A 84 6.39 15.83 8.38
C LEU A 84 5.32 16.93 8.34
N GLU A 85 4.46 17.00 9.37
CA GLU A 85 3.30 17.91 9.47
C GLU A 85 2.26 17.68 8.36
N LEU A 86 2.22 16.48 7.79
CA LEU A 86 1.21 16.07 6.81
C LEU A 86 -0.13 15.81 7.53
N LYS A 87 -1.22 16.24 6.90
CA LYS A 87 -2.60 16.01 7.31
C LYS A 87 -3.35 15.25 6.22
N TYR A 88 -4.48 14.64 6.59
CA TYR A 88 -5.40 14.11 5.58
C TYR A 88 -5.97 15.25 4.72
N MET A 89 -6.22 14.97 3.44
CA MET A 89 -6.75 15.96 2.50
C MET A 89 -8.11 16.53 2.94
N HIS A 90 -8.99 15.69 3.49
CA HIS A 90 -10.29 16.14 3.98
C HIS A 90 -10.17 17.12 5.16
N GLU A 91 -9.15 16.96 6.04
CA GLU A 91 -8.87 17.93 7.11
C GLU A 91 -8.38 19.27 6.55
N ILE A 92 -7.42 19.22 5.60
CA ILE A 92 -6.88 20.42 4.93
C ILE A 92 -8.00 21.21 4.25
N LEU A 93 -8.87 20.50 3.52
CA LEU A 93 -9.98 21.12 2.81
C LEU A 93 -11.05 21.65 3.77
N SER A 94 -11.29 20.96 4.89
CA SER A 94 -12.23 21.44 5.93
C SER A 94 -11.78 22.72 6.59
N ASP A 95 -10.48 22.92 6.74
CA ASP A 95 -9.88 24.15 7.26
C ASP A 95 -9.83 25.27 6.20
N SER A 96 -10.12 24.98 4.94
CA SER A 96 -10.10 25.93 3.84
C SER A 96 -11.39 26.77 3.72
N SER A 97 -11.36 27.77 2.84
CA SER A 97 -12.53 28.61 2.51
C SER A 97 -13.53 27.97 1.52
N ILE A 98 -13.42 26.68 1.24
CA ILE A 98 -14.38 25.98 0.38
C ILE A 98 -15.78 26.02 1.03
N SER A 99 -16.77 26.55 0.29
CA SER A 99 -18.11 26.79 0.81
C SER A 99 -18.96 25.53 0.96
N ASN A 100 -18.79 24.54 0.07
CA ASN A 100 -19.55 23.29 0.12
C ASN A 100 -18.76 22.19 0.87
N LYS A 101 -18.96 22.14 2.17
CA LYS A 101 -18.26 21.18 3.04
C LYS A 101 -18.82 19.77 3.00
N GLU A 102 -20.05 19.57 2.54
CA GLU A 102 -20.65 18.24 2.38
C GLU A 102 -19.84 17.38 1.38
N MET A 103 -19.30 18.00 0.33
CA MET A 103 -18.43 17.32 -0.63
C MET A 103 -17.13 16.78 0.04
N ILE A 104 -16.63 17.45 1.08
CA ILE A 104 -15.34 17.14 1.73
C ILE A 104 -15.49 15.98 2.72
N MET A 105 -16.65 15.88 3.36
CA MET A 105 -16.90 14.92 4.45
C MET A 105 -17.43 13.56 3.98
N GLY A 106 -17.50 13.32 2.66
CA GLY A 106 -18.02 12.08 2.09
C GLY A 106 -17.22 10.84 2.53
N LEU A 107 -17.95 9.82 2.97
CA LEU A 107 -17.40 8.49 3.26
C LEU A 107 -17.49 7.62 2.01
N ALA A 108 -16.56 6.68 1.89
CA ALA A 108 -16.70 5.59 0.94
C ALA A 108 -17.90 4.70 1.30
N PRO A 109 -18.49 3.94 0.35
CA PRO A 109 -19.66 3.08 0.61
C PRO A 109 -19.46 2.07 1.74
N TYR A 110 -18.22 1.68 2.03
CA TYR A 110 -17.83 0.80 3.12
C TYR A 110 -17.54 1.53 4.45
N GLY A 111 -17.82 2.84 4.56
CA GLY A 111 -17.84 3.61 5.79
C GLY A 111 -16.54 4.31 6.17
N ASP A 112 -15.46 4.16 5.41
CA ASP A 112 -14.17 4.79 5.70
C ASP A 112 -14.03 6.16 5.02
N HIS A 113 -13.26 7.05 5.66
CA HIS A 113 -12.69 8.20 4.95
C HIS A 113 -11.53 7.77 4.05
N PRO A 114 -11.41 8.32 2.82
CA PRO A 114 -10.21 8.15 2.02
C PRO A 114 -8.96 8.66 2.75
N THR A 115 -7.87 7.90 2.68
CA THR A 115 -6.61 8.20 3.39
C THR A 115 -5.71 9.19 2.67
N PHE A 116 -6.19 9.81 1.59
CA PHE A 116 -5.43 10.78 0.81
C PHE A 116 -4.94 11.96 1.63
N SER A 117 -3.71 12.37 1.32
CA SER A 117 -3.07 13.62 1.71
C SER A 117 -2.69 14.43 0.46
N LEU A 118 -1.62 15.16 0.52
CA LEU A 118 -1.10 15.91 -0.63
C LEU A 118 -0.61 14.99 -1.74
N SER A 119 -0.57 15.47 -2.97
CA SER A 119 0.21 14.89 -4.05
C SER A 119 1.51 15.66 -4.22
N ILE A 120 2.63 14.96 -4.41
CA ILE A 120 3.96 15.57 -4.42
C ILE A 120 4.81 15.15 -5.62
N ASN A 121 5.83 15.96 -5.90
CA ASN A 121 6.98 15.61 -6.73
C ASN A 121 8.28 15.97 -5.99
N HIS A 122 9.33 15.20 -6.18
CA HIS A 122 10.67 15.65 -5.77
C HIS A 122 11.13 16.83 -6.63
N TYR A 123 11.89 17.78 -6.05
CA TYR A 123 12.34 18.99 -6.78
C TYR A 123 13.18 18.70 -8.02
N GLN A 124 13.91 17.59 -8.05
CA GLN A 124 14.77 17.19 -9.17
C GLN A 124 14.02 16.52 -10.32
N THR A 125 12.71 16.31 -10.21
CA THR A 125 11.89 15.76 -11.31
C THR A 125 11.73 16.79 -12.41
N TYR A 126 11.64 16.33 -13.66
CA TYR A 126 11.36 17.20 -14.78
C TYR A 126 9.85 17.51 -14.88
N THR A 127 9.03 16.54 -15.26
CA THR A 127 7.58 16.68 -15.26
C THR A 127 6.92 16.10 -14.02
N GLY A 128 7.53 15.09 -13.39
CA GLY A 128 7.02 14.37 -12.24
C GLY A 128 6.23 13.10 -12.57
N ILE A 129 5.74 12.94 -13.82
CA ILE A 129 4.86 11.82 -14.20
C ILE A 129 5.61 10.61 -14.75
N THR A 130 6.82 10.78 -15.28
CA THR A 130 7.57 9.68 -15.87
C THR A 130 7.91 8.59 -14.83
N ASP A 131 8.15 7.37 -15.29
CA ASP A 131 8.52 6.27 -14.39
C ASP A 131 9.80 6.62 -13.58
N LYS A 132 10.75 7.32 -14.18
CA LYS A 132 11.95 7.83 -13.51
C LYS A 132 11.62 8.88 -12.44
N ASP A 133 10.75 9.83 -12.76
CA ASP A 133 10.39 10.92 -11.84
C ASP A 133 9.58 10.41 -10.64
N ARG A 134 8.61 9.50 -10.87
CA ARG A 134 7.82 8.91 -9.80
C ARG A 134 8.68 8.01 -8.90
N ALA A 135 9.57 7.20 -9.50
CA ALA A 135 10.51 6.39 -8.73
C ALA A 135 11.42 7.25 -7.86
N LEU A 136 11.97 8.35 -8.39
CA LEU A 136 12.77 9.31 -7.63
C LEU A 136 11.98 9.90 -6.46
N THR A 137 10.75 10.34 -6.70
CA THR A 137 9.88 10.93 -5.67
C THR A 137 9.62 9.95 -4.52
N ILE A 138 9.28 8.69 -4.85
CA ILE A 138 8.96 7.66 -3.85
C ILE A 138 10.21 7.23 -3.08
N LYS A 139 11.32 7.02 -3.77
CA LYS A 139 12.58 6.61 -3.14
C LYS A 139 13.11 7.65 -2.17
N GLU A 140 13.10 8.92 -2.57
CA GLU A 140 13.57 10.01 -1.73
C GLU A 140 12.68 10.21 -0.48
N MET A 141 11.38 9.92 -0.55
CA MET A 141 10.53 9.91 0.63
C MET A 141 10.96 8.80 1.64
N ALA A 142 11.26 7.61 1.15
CA ALA A 142 11.77 6.54 2.01
C ALA A 142 13.14 6.90 2.64
N ASN A 143 14.00 7.60 1.90
CA ASN A 143 15.27 8.08 2.42
C ASN A 143 15.10 9.10 3.55
N ILE A 144 14.09 9.99 3.46
CA ILE A 144 13.79 10.97 4.51
C ILE A 144 13.40 10.31 5.84
N TYR A 145 12.76 9.15 5.81
CA TYR A 145 12.41 8.43 7.04
C TYR A 145 13.62 8.19 7.96
N LYS A 146 14.79 7.99 7.39
CA LYS A 146 16.06 7.69 8.09
C LYS A 146 16.79 8.93 8.61
N ILE A 147 16.27 10.15 8.36
CA ILE A 147 16.93 11.43 8.69
C ILE A 147 16.34 12.03 9.97
N GLU A 148 17.16 12.54 10.88
CA GLU A 148 16.70 13.18 12.12
C GLU A 148 15.85 14.45 11.86
N ASN A 149 16.34 15.37 11.05
CA ASN A 149 15.65 16.62 10.69
C ASN A 149 14.75 16.45 9.46
N ARG A 150 13.93 15.38 9.48
CA ARG A 150 13.13 14.92 8.33
C ARG A 150 12.15 15.97 7.80
N GLN A 151 11.49 16.74 8.67
CA GLN A 151 10.54 17.78 8.27
C GLN A 151 11.23 18.87 7.43
N LYS A 152 12.36 19.39 7.89
CA LYS A 152 13.15 20.39 7.13
C LYS A 152 13.62 19.83 5.79
N LYS A 153 14.08 18.57 5.77
CA LYS A 153 14.51 17.90 4.54
C LYS A 153 13.34 17.68 3.59
N PHE A 154 12.16 17.28 4.10
CA PHE A 154 10.94 17.14 3.31
C PHE A 154 10.59 18.43 2.58
N VAL A 155 10.46 19.54 3.30
CA VAL A 155 10.12 20.87 2.73
C VAL A 155 11.14 21.32 1.68
N SER A 156 12.43 21.02 1.88
CA SER A 156 13.47 21.41 0.92
C SER A 156 13.60 20.47 -0.29
N SER A 157 13.02 19.26 -0.23
CA SER A 157 13.18 18.25 -1.27
C SER A 157 11.94 18.03 -2.14
N PHE A 158 10.76 18.41 -1.65
CA PHE A 158 9.50 18.15 -2.34
C PHE A 158 8.70 19.41 -2.61
N LYS A 159 7.87 19.35 -3.64
CA LYS A 159 6.88 20.37 -4.02
C LYS A 159 5.50 19.74 -4.17
N THR A 160 4.47 20.50 -3.85
CA THR A 160 3.07 20.16 -4.04
C THR A 160 2.35 21.28 -4.79
N PRO A 161 1.35 20.98 -5.64
CA PRO A 161 0.89 19.66 -6.03
C PRO A 161 1.90 18.90 -6.90
N GLY A 162 1.74 17.57 -6.99
CA GLY A 162 2.61 16.68 -7.77
C GLY A 162 1.88 15.50 -8.37
N HIS A 163 2.62 14.46 -8.79
CA HIS A 163 2.10 13.30 -9.50
C HIS A 163 2.13 12.01 -8.67
N VAL A 164 2.58 12.07 -7.42
CA VAL A 164 2.54 10.94 -6.49
C VAL A 164 1.63 11.30 -5.32
N PRO A 165 0.40 10.80 -5.30
CA PRO A 165 -0.50 10.96 -4.16
C PRO A 165 0.05 10.26 -2.92
N LEU A 166 -0.04 10.94 -1.78
CA LEU A 166 0.28 10.38 -0.47
C LEU A 166 -0.98 9.83 0.19
N LEU A 167 -0.85 8.65 0.80
CA LEU A 167 -1.84 8.06 1.66
C LEU A 167 -1.26 7.97 3.07
N ILE A 168 -1.99 8.40 4.08
CA ILE A 168 -1.55 8.33 5.47
C ILE A 168 -2.29 7.18 6.14
N SER A 169 -1.56 6.20 6.68
CA SER A 169 -2.19 5.12 7.44
C SER A 169 -2.83 5.66 8.72
N SER A 170 -3.87 4.99 9.19
CA SER A 170 -4.54 5.35 10.44
C SER A 170 -3.62 5.13 11.64
N LYS A 171 -3.77 5.98 12.67
CA LYS A 171 -3.12 5.77 13.97
C LYS A 171 -3.60 4.46 14.56
N GLY A 172 -2.68 3.51 14.79
CA GLY A 172 -3.01 2.16 15.24
C GLY A 172 -3.07 1.12 14.11
N LEU A 173 -2.82 1.53 12.85
CA LEU A 173 -2.78 0.63 11.69
C LEU A 173 -4.01 -0.30 11.63
N LEU A 174 -3.78 -1.61 11.51
CA LEU A 174 -4.82 -2.64 11.31
C LEU A 174 -5.87 -2.71 12.44
N SER A 175 -5.57 -2.21 13.63
CA SER A 175 -6.54 -2.12 14.72
C SER A 175 -7.55 -0.96 14.54
N ALA A 176 -7.20 0.03 13.74
CA ALA A 176 -8.02 1.22 13.49
C ALA A 176 -8.73 1.18 12.13
N ARG A 177 -8.03 0.72 11.07
CA ARG A 177 -8.56 0.61 9.70
C ARG A 177 -7.91 -0.55 8.97
N GLN A 178 -8.69 -1.27 8.17
CA GLN A 178 -8.27 -2.52 7.51
C GLN A 178 -8.19 -2.35 5.98
N GLY A 179 -7.55 -1.26 5.52
CA GLY A 179 -7.36 -0.97 4.09
C GLY A 179 -5.95 -1.27 3.59
N HIS A 180 -5.76 -1.24 2.27
CA HIS A 180 -4.47 -1.44 1.60
C HIS A 180 -3.37 -0.53 2.16
N THR A 181 -3.71 0.73 2.50
CA THR A 181 -2.78 1.68 3.12
C THR A 181 -2.19 1.13 4.42
N GLU A 182 -3.04 0.68 5.35
CA GLU A 182 -2.61 0.14 6.64
C GLU A 182 -1.89 -1.20 6.48
N MET A 183 -2.43 -2.08 5.64
CA MET A 183 -1.88 -3.41 5.39
C MET A 183 -0.49 -3.35 4.76
N SER A 184 -0.29 -2.51 3.75
CA SER A 184 1.01 -2.38 3.08
C SER A 184 2.08 -1.78 4.00
N VAL A 185 1.73 -0.76 4.79
CA VAL A 185 2.62 -0.19 5.81
C VAL A 185 2.93 -1.21 6.90
N TYR A 186 1.95 -1.98 7.36
CA TYR A 186 2.15 -3.04 8.35
C TYR A 186 3.10 -4.13 7.84
N LEU A 187 2.92 -4.58 6.59
CA LEU A 187 3.82 -5.56 5.95
C LEU A 187 5.28 -5.08 5.94
N THR A 188 5.54 -3.83 5.56
CA THR A 188 6.91 -3.30 5.60
C THR A 188 7.46 -3.21 7.02
N LYS A 189 6.64 -2.87 8.02
CA LYS A 189 7.08 -2.84 9.43
C LYS A 189 7.48 -4.23 9.94
N ILE A 190 6.66 -5.26 9.71
CA ILE A 190 7.02 -6.63 10.16
C ILE A 190 8.14 -7.26 9.32
N ALA A 191 8.35 -6.78 8.08
CA ALA A 191 9.52 -7.13 7.28
C ALA A 191 10.82 -6.46 7.78
N GLY A 192 10.75 -5.50 8.72
CA GLY A 192 11.90 -4.74 9.22
C GLY A 192 12.38 -3.65 8.26
N LEU A 193 11.53 -3.19 7.36
CA LEU A 193 11.81 -2.19 6.34
C LEU A 193 11.28 -0.79 6.72
N THR A 194 11.67 0.21 5.96
CA THR A 194 11.09 1.56 6.06
C THR A 194 9.58 1.49 5.83
N PRO A 195 8.72 2.03 6.75
CA PRO A 195 7.27 1.92 6.64
C PRO A 195 6.68 2.94 5.64
N VAL A 196 7.15 2.83 4.41
CA VAL A 196 6.74 3.58 3.22
C VAL A 196 6.62 2.59 2.06
N THR A 197 5.47 2.58 1.38
CA THR A 197 5.22 1.66 0.27
C THR A 197 4.71 2.40 -0.96
N ALA A 198 5.04 1.89 -2.15
CA ALA A 198 4.29 2.19 -3.36
C ALA A 198 3.20 1.13 -3.52
N ILE A 199 1.97 1.56 -3.78
CA ILE A 199 0.80 0.71 -4.00
C ILE A 199 0.07 1.16 -5.25
N CYS A 200 -0.58 0.21 -5.94
CA CYS A 200 -1.35 0.49 -7.15
C CYS A 200 -2.39 -0.61 -7.36
N GLU A 201 -3.64 -0.24 -7.47
CA GLU A 201 -4.76 -1.16 -7.68
C GLU A 201 -4.61 -1.90 -9.02
N MET A 202 -4.93 -3.20 -9.03
CA MET A 202 -4.94 -4.01 -10.24
C MET A 202 -6.31 -3.92 -10.93
N MET A 203 -6.31 -3.35 -12.13
CA MET A 203 -7.51 -3.13 -12.94
C MET A 203 -7.63 -4.15 -14.07
N ASP A 204 -8.84 -4.47 -14.43
CA ASP A 204 -9.17 -5.37 -15.55
C ASP A 204 -9.70 -4.58 -16.75
N ALA A 205 -8.91 -4.51 -17.82
CA ALA A 205 -9.27 -3.80 -19.04
C ALA A 205 -10.40 -4.48 -19.85
N GLU A 206 -10.73 -5.75 -19.57
CA GLU A 206 -11.81 -6.48 -20.24
C GLU A 206 -13.17 -6.22 -19.58
N THR A 207 -13.18 -6.17 -18.24
CA THR A 207 -14.41 -5.98 -17.45
C THR A 207 -14.61 -4.54 -16.99
N TYR A 208 -13.60 -3.68 -17.14
CA TYR A 208 -13.58 -2.28 -16.66
C TYR A 208 -13.76 -2.13 -15.15
N SER A 209 -13.35 -3.14 -14.39
CA SER A 209 -13.47 -3.23 -12.93
C SER A 209 -12.14 -3.56 -12.30
N ALA A 210 -12.11 -3.75 -10.98
CA ALA A 210 -10.97 -4.34 -10.28
C ALA A 210 -10.67 -5.75 -10.81
N LEU A 211 -9.39 -6.12 -10.83
CA LEU A 211 -8.95 -7.46 -11.24
C LEU A 211 -9.46 -8.50 -10.24
N SER A 212 -10.08 -9.59 -10.73
CA SER A 212 -10.57 -10.64 -9.85
C SER A 212 -9.42 -11.37 -9.13
N VAL A 213 -9.70 -11.90 -7.93
CA VAL A 213 -8.72 -12.67 -7.14
C VAL A 213 -8.14 -13.82 -7.96
N GLU A 214 -8.98 -14.53 -8.74
CA GLU A 214 -8.54 -15.64 -9.61
C GLU A 214 -7.52 -15.19 -10.68
N LYS A 215 -7.80 -14.06 -11.36
CA LYS A 215 -6.87 -13.50 -12.36
C LYS A 215 -5.56 -13.02 -11.69
N ALA A 216 -5.65 -12.42 -10.51
CA ALA A 216 -4.49 -11.96 -9.76
C ALA A 216 -3.63 -13.13 -9.24
N GLU A 217 -4.24 -14.19 -8.73
CA GLU A 217 -3.52 -15.42 -8.36
C GLU A 217 -2.77 -16.03 -9.55
N LYS A 218 -3.43 -16.12 -10.70
CA LYS A 218 -2.80 -16.61 -11.93
C LYS A 218 -1.62 -15.73 -12.33
N PHE A 219 -1.79 -14.41 -12.29
CA PHE A 219 -0.72 -13.44 -12.59
C PHE A 219 0.44 -13.60 -11.59
N GLY A 220 0.15 -13.68 -10.29
CA GLY A 220 1.16 -13.85 -9.26
C GLY A 220 1.97 -15.14 -9.45
N LYS A 221 1.30 -16.29 -9.71
CA LYS A 221 1.95 -17.57 -9.99
C LYS A 221 2.85 -17.52 -11.24
N GLN A 222 2.39 -16.87 -12.31
CA GLN A 222 3.16 -16.74 -13.56
C GLN A 222 4.39 -15.85 -13.42
N ASN A 223 4.35 -14.88 -12.52
CA ASN A 223 5.42 -13.88 -12.34
C ASN A 223 6.23 -14.08 -11.05
N GLY A 224 5.97 -15.14 -10.28
CA GLY A 224 6.65 -15.40 -9.01
C GLY A 224 6.35 -14.36 -7.92
N ILE A 225 5.17 -13.72 -7.96
CA ILE A 225 4.76 -12.68 -7.02
C ILE A 225 3.76 -13.31 -6.03
N PRO A 226 4.04 -13.35 -4.72
CA PRO A 226 3.13 -13.88 -3.73
C PRO A 226 1.89 -12.99 -3.58
N LEU A 227 0.73 -13.63 -3.33
CA LEU A 227 -0.52 -12.96 -2.98
C LEU A 227 -0.83 -13.20 -1.51
N ILE A 228 -1.16 -12.14 -0.80
CA ILE A 228 -1.58 -12.13 0.61
C ILE A 228 -3.06 -11.78 0.67
N ASP A 229 -3.83 -12.57 1.43
CA ASP A 229 -5.19 -12.22 1.83
C ASP A 229 -5.14 -11.34 3.09
N GLY A 230 -5.81 -10.19 3.06
CA GLY A 230 -5.87 -9.26 4.17
C GLY A 230 -6.42 -9.87 5.46
N LYS A 231 -7.33 -10.86 5.37
CA LYS A 231 -7.84 -11.58 6.56
C LYS A 231 -6.72 -12.33 7.26
N GLU A 232 -5.85 -12.98 6.50
CA GLU A 232 -4.70 -13.71 7.02
C GLU A 232 -3.74 -12.77 7.73
N LEU A 233 -3.49 -11.60 7.13
CA LEU A 233 -2.65 -10.57 7.73
C LEU A 233 -3.26 -10.02 9.03
N LEU A 234 -4.58 -9.85 9.08
CA LEU A 234 -5.30 -9.43 10.28
C LEU A 234 -5.24 -10.47 11.40
N GLU A 235 -5.34 -11.75 11.07
CA GLU A 235 -5.18 -12.83 12.05
C GLU A 235 -3.78 -12.88 12.63
N TYR A 236 -2.76 -12.72 11.78
CA TYR A 236 -1.37 -12.62 12.22
C TYR A 236 -1.16 -11.44 13.18
N ALA A 237 -1.71 -10.28 12.87
CA ALA A 237 -1.58 -9.07 13.66
C ALA A 237 -2.27 -9.13 15.04
N LYS A 238 -3.24 -10.05 15.25
CA LYS A 238 -3.89 -10.25 16.56
C LYS A 238 -3.04 -11.05 17.55
N VAL A 239 -2.08 -11.81 17.04
CA VAL A 239 -1.27 -12.73 17.84
C VAL A 239 0.11 -12.15 18.15
N HIS A 240 0.57 -11.18 17.37
CA HIS A 240 1.89 -10.53 17.46
C HIS A 240 1.78 -9.03 17.71
#